data_73f55254204378ffd6b5e189d4128ddb
#
_entry.id   73f55254204378ffd6b5e189d4128ddb
#
_cell.length_a   1.000
_cell.length_b   1.000
_cell.length_c   1.000
_cell.angle_alpha   90.00
_cell.angle_beta   90.00
_cell.angle_gamma   90.00
#
_symmetry.space_group_name_H-M   'P 1'
#
loop_
_entity.id
_entity.type
_entity.pdbx_description
1 polymer ?
#
loop_
_entity_poly.entity_id
_entity_poly.type
_entity_poly.pdbx_seq_one_letter_code
_entity_poly.pdbx_strand_id
1 'polypeptide(L)'
;MIRLEDGLRLLEKFRRTAVVVACEENSHPWTEVSNNKSLDIPFPDAVGKGVSLGLGIALARPDKKVIVLDSDGGLLTSLGALATVAGKEPQNLFHLLMEDGIYAYKGGVPIPNIGKLSFANMARGAGYTSVFEFEDLEDFALQVEEVLNAPGPVFVCL
;
A
#
# COMPACT_ATOMS: atom_id res chain seq x y z
N MET A 1 -9.62 -13.26 -2.57
CA MET A 1 -8.88 -12.52 -1.52
C MET A 1 -7.47 -13.08 -1.43
N ILE A 2 -6.49 -12.25 -1.60
CA ILE A 2 -5.08 -12.63 -1.56
C ILE A 2 -4.63 -12.76 -0.10
N ARG A 3 -3.95 -13.87 0.24
CA ARG A 3 -3.36 -13.99 1.57
C ARG A 3 -2.21 -13.00 1.69
N LEU A 4 -2.17 -12.26 2.80
CA LEU A 4 -1.14 -11.23 3.06
C LEU A 4 0.28 -11.73 2.75
N GLU A 5 0.68 -12.85 3.35
CA GLU A 5 2.03 -13.38 3.18
C GLU A 5 2.39 -13.74 1.73
N ASP A 6 1.43 -14.26 0.97
CA ASP A 6 1.64 -14.65 -0.43
C ASP A 6 1.81 -13.40 -1.31
N GLY A 7 0.98 -12.38 -1.09
CA GLY A 7 1.10 -11.07 -1.76
C GLY A 7 2.44 -10.40 -1.46
N LEU A 8 2.87 -10.39 -0.18
CA LEU A 8 4.15 -9.81 0.22
C LEU A 8 5.36 -10.57 -0.37
N ARG A 9 5.32 -11.91 -0.38
CA ARG A 9 6.38 -12.74 -1.01
C ARG A 9 6.48 -12.49 -2.51
N LEU A 10 5.34 -12.31 -3.17
CA LEU A 10 5.32 -11.98 -4.59
C LEU A 10 5.92 -10.58 -4.83
N LEU A 11 5.46 -9.59 -4.08
CA LEU A 11 5.95 -8.22 -4.18
C LEU A 11 7.48 -8.14 -3.98
N GLU A 12 8.03 -8.87 -3.00
CA GLU A 12 9.47 -8.88 -2.71
C GLU A 12 10.31 -9.28 -3.93
N LYS A 13 9.82 -10.22 -4.74
CA LYS A 13 10.53 -10.64 -5.97
C LYS A 13 10.69 -9.50 -6.98
N PHE A 14 9.81 -8.51 -6.95
CA PHE A 14 9.75 -7.41 -7.92
C PHE A 14 10.14 -6.05 -7.33
N ARG A 15 10.28 -5.91 -5.99
CA ARG A 15 10.57 -4.62 -5.34
C ARG A 15 11.89 -4.00 -5.76
N ARG A 16 12.89 -4.83 -6.12
CA ARG A 16 14.24 -4.37 -6.51
C ARG A 16 14.85 -3.43 -5.45
N THR A 17 15.09 -2.15 -5.81
CA THR A 17 15.68 -1.12 -4.93
C THR A 17 14.65 -0.13 -4.39
N ALA A 18 13.37 -0.47 -4.44
CA ALA A 18 12.33 0.36 -3.87
C ALA A 18 12.45 0.44 -2.33
N VAL A 19 12.23 1.61 -1.78
CA VAL A 19 12.02 1.79 -0.34
C VAL A 19 10.62 1.26 0.00
N VAL A 20 10.51 0.49 1.06
CA VAL A 20 9.21 -0.05 1.50
C VAL A 20 8.87 0.47 2.90
N VAL A 21 7.77 1.19 2.99
CA VAL A 21 7.16 1.60 4.26
C VAL A 21 6.09 0.56 4.59
N ALA A 22 6.35 -0.30 5.56
CA ALA A 22 5.43 -1.36 5.96
C ALA A 22 4.71 -0.95 7.24
N CYS A 23 3.39 -0.74 7.13
CA CYS A 23 2.57 -0.16 8.17
C CYS A 23 1.84 -1.22 8.97
N GLU A 24 1.61 -0.93 10.23
CA GLU A 24 0.70 -1.68 11.10
C GLU A 24 0.96 -3.19 11.06
N GLU A 25 -0.07 -3.99 10.82
CA GLU A 25 0.01 -5.46 10.73
C GLU A 25 0.86 -5.96 9.56
N ASN A 26 1.11 -5.14 8.53
CA ASN A 26 1.98 -5.50 7.41
C ASN A 26 3.47 -5.45 7.79
N SER A 27 3.82 -4.73 8.86
CA SER A 27 5.21 -4.44 9.24
C SER A 27 6.00 -5.70 9.59
N HIS A 28 5.46 -6.55 10.47
CA HIS A 28 6.12 -7.78 10.88
C HIS A 28 6.21 -8.80 9.73
N PRO A 29 5.12 -9.14 9.02
CA PRO A 29 5.18 -10.07 7.88
C PRO A 29 6.14 -9.59 6.77
N TRP A 30 6.18 -8.28 6.50
CA TRP A 30 7.14 -7.75 5.54
C TRP A 30 8.59 -7.97 6.00
N THR A 31 8.89 -7.75 7.27
CA THR A 31 10.23 -7.97 7.83
C THR A 31 10.68 -9.42 7.67
N GLU A 32 9.77 -10.39 7.73
CA GLU A 32 10.08 -11.82 7.55
C GLU A 32 10.39 -12.18 6.09
N VAL A 33 9.78 -11.52 5.12
CA VAL A 33 9.96 -11.84 3.70
C VAL A 33 11.02 -10.99 3.01
N SER A 34 11.33 -9.81 3.52
CA SER A 34 12.26 -8.86 2.90
C SER A 34 13.70 -9.36 2.87
N ASN A 35 14.32 -9.31 1.71
CA ASN A 35 15.73 -9.63 1.48
C ASN A 35 16.65 -8.39 1.53
N ASN A 36 16.10 -7.17 1.62
CA ASN A 36 16.89 -5.93 1.69
C ASN A 36 16.36 -4.98 2.76
N LYS A 37 16.62 -5.34 4.00
CA LYS A 37 16.15 -4.61 5.19
C LYS A 37 16.69 -3.17 5.30
N SER A 38 17.77 -2.85 4.60
CA SER A 38 18.32 -1.49 4.59
C SER A 38 17.44 -0.46 3.86
N LEU A 39 16.49 -0.94 3.06
CA LEU A 39 15.50 -0.13 2.35
C LEU A 39 14.09 -0.29 2.95
N ASP A 40 13.96 -0.94 4.08
CA ASP A 40 12.68 -1.11 4.77
C ASP A 40 12.52 -0.10 5.89
N ILE A 41 11.34 0.43 6.00
CA ILE A 41 10.91 1.30 7.08
C ILE A 41 9.71 0.64 7.76
N PRO A 42 9.95 -0.19 8.79
CA PRO A 42 8.86 -0.74 9.58
C PRO A 42 8.17 0.37 10.37
N PHE A 43 6.85 0.43 10.30
CA PHE A 43 6.05 1.52 10.89
C PHE A 43 4.79 0.97 11.58
N PRO A 44 4.96 0.07 12.59
CA PRO A 44 3.85 -0.70 13.15
C PRO A 44 2.86 0.12 13.97
N ASP A 45 3.30 1.18 14.62
CA ASP A 45 2.50 1.87 15.65
C ASP A 45 1.81 3.15 15.16
N ALA A 46 1.99 3.51 13.90
CA ALA A 46 1.48 4.78 13.39
C ALA A 46 0.28 4.58 12.45
N VAL A 47 -0.83 4.16 13.05
CA VAL A 47 -2.09 3.86 12.34
C VAL A 47 -2.50 4.98 11.41
N GLY A 48 -2.70 4.64 10.13
CA GLY A 48 -3.13 5.55 9.07
C GLY A 48 -2.11 6.64 8.68
N LYS A 49 -0.84 6.53 9.10
CA LYS A 49 0.19 7.54 8.79
C LYS A 49 1.19 7.08 7.73
N GLY A 50 1.11 5.83 7.32
CA GLY A 50 2.08 5.23 6.40
C GLY A 50 2.18 5.94 5.07
N VAL A 51 1.06 6.21 4.42
CA VAL A 51 1.07 6.88 3.12
C VAL A 51 1.58 8.32 3.20
N SER A 52 1.35 9.01 4.33
CA SER A 52 1.90 10.37 4.53
C SER A 52 3.42 10.34 4.69
N LEU A 53 3.97 9.33 5.40
CA LEU A 53 5.41 9.11 5.48
C LEU A 53 5.98 8.76 4.09
N GLY A 54 5.35 7.80 3.41
CA GLY A 54 5.74 7.40 2.05
C GLY A 54 5.75 8.56 1.07
N LEU A 55 4.75 9.45 1.13
CA LEU A 55 4.71 10.67 0.32
C LEU A 55 5.91 11.58 0.61
N GLY A 56 6.22 11.80 1.89
CA GLY A 56 7.39 12.61 2.28
C GLY A 56 8.68 12.05 1.70
N ILE A 57 8.88 10.73 1.77
CA ILE A 57 10.05 10.06 1.19
C ILE A 57 10.06 10.17 -0.33
N ALA A 58 8.93 9.94 -0.99
CA ALA A 58 8.80 10.01 -2.44
C ALA A 58 9.15 11.41 -2.98
N LEU A 59 8.69 12.46 -2.30
CA LEU A 59 9.02 13.84 -2.66
C LEU A 59 10.49 14.20 -2.41
N ALA A 60 11.07 13.67 -1.32
CA ALA A 60 12.47 13.91 -0.98
C ALA A 60 13.45 13.09 -1.84
N ARG A 61 13.02 11.95 -2.37
CA ARG A 61 13.83 11.00 -3.15
C ARG A 61 13.13 10.60 -4.44
N PRO A 62 13.02 11.54 -5.41
CA PRO A 62 12.37 11.26 -6.71
C PRO A 62 13.11 10.19 -7.53
N ASP A 63 14.36 9.90 -7.20
CA ASP A 63 15.19 8.83 -7.79
C ASP A 63 14.84 7.42 -7.30
N LYS A 64 13.99 7.30 -6.26
CA LYS A 64 13.63 6.02 -5.63
C LYS A 64 12.14 5.74 -5.80
N LYS A 65 11.79 4.50 -6.12
CA LYS A 65 10.43 4.01 -5.92
C LYS A 65 10.15 3.89 -4.44
N VAL A 66 8.97 4.29 -4.00
CA VAL A 66 8.50 4.16 -2.62
C VAL A 66 7.22 3.34 -2.63
N ILE A 67 7.24 2.21 -1.98
CA ILE A 67 6.10 1.32 -1.80
C ILE A 67 5.61 1.50 -0.37
N VAL A 68 4.32 1.79 -0.21
CA VAL A 68 3.65 1.82 1.09
C VAL A 68 2.74 0.60 1.18
N LEU A 69 2.95 -0.23 2.18
CA LEU A 69 2.08 -1.34 2.53
C LEU A 69 1.17 -0.88 3.65
N ASP A 70 -0.09 -0.63 3.33
CA ASP A 70 -1.10 -0.08 4.23
C ASP A 70 -2.23 -1.09 4.46
N SER A 71 -3.06 -0.86 5.47
CA SER A 71 -4.27 -1.63 5.74
C SER A 71 -5.52 -0.81 5.49
N ASP A 72 -6.62 -1.47 5.19
CA ASP A 72 -7.90 -0.80 4.98
C ASP A 72 -8.40 -0.12 6.27
N GLY A 73 -8.23 -0.76 7.41
CA GLY A 73 -8.53 -0.18 8.72
C GLY A 73 -7.67 1.04 9.03
N GLY A 74 -6.37 0.99 8.68
CA GLY A 74 -5.45 2.11 8.82
C GLY A 74 -5.82 3.27 7.91
N LEU A 75 -6.02 3.02 6.63
CA LEU A 75 -6.40 4.03 5.66
C LEU A 75 -7.68 4.77 6.04
N LEU A 76 -8.69 4.07 6.56
CA LEU A 76 -9.94 4.70 7.01
C LEU A 76 -9.75 5.70 8.15
N THR A 77 -8.70 5.59 8.94
CA THR A 77 -8.41 6.59 9.99
C THR A 77 -7.85 7.89 9.45
N SER A 78 -7.33 7.87 8.23
CA SER A 78 -6.69 9.03 7.57
C SER A 78 -7.05 9.13 6.10
N LEU A 79 -8.29 8.83 5.74
CA LEU A 79 -8.76 8.74 4.36
C LEU A 79 -8.45 10.01 3.52
N GLY A 80 -8.44 11.19 4.16
CA GLY A 80 -8.04 12.43 3.51
C GLY A 80 -6.61 12.47 2.97
N ALA A 81 -5.74 11.55 3.40
CA ALA A 81 -4.39 11.42 2.85
C ALA A 81 -4.39 11.08 1.36
N LEU A 82 -5.41 10.38 0.85
CA LEU A 82 -5.56 10.10 -0.58
C LEU A 82 -5.58 11.40 -1.40
N ALA A 83 -6.36 12.39 -0.97
CA ALA A 83 -6.42 13.69 -1.65
C ALA A 83 -5.08 14.43 -1.60
N THR A 84 -4.35 14.33 -0.49
CA THR A 84 -3.02 14.94 -0.35
C THR A 84 -2.01 14.31 -1.31
N VAL A 85 -1.99 12.99 -1.40
CA VAL A 85 -1.12 12.25 -2.32
C VAL A 85 -1.46 12.62 -3.76
N ALA A 86 -2.74 12.52 -4.15
CA ALA A 86 -3.19 12.84 -5.50
C ALA A 86 -2.82 14.29 -5.88
N GLY A 87 -2.99 15.25 -4.97
CA GLY A 87 -2.66 16.66 -5.21
C GLY A 87 -1.17 16.96 -5.33
N LYS A 88 -0.28 16.03 -4.90
CA LYS A 88 1.18 16.15 -5.06
C LYS A 88 1.72 15.41 -6.27
N GLU A 89 0.93 14.53 -6.87
CA GLU A 89 1.26 13.77 -8.08
C GLU A 89 2.64 13.07 -8.07
N PRO A 90 3.03 12.38 -6.97
CA PRO A 90 4.33 11.72 -6.88
C PRO A 90 4.42 10.55 -7.87
N GLN A 91 5.26 10.67 -8.88
CA GLN A 91 5.38 9.64 -9.94
C GLN A 91 6.00 8.32 -9.45
N ASN A 92 6.63 8.35 -8.29
CA ASN A 92 7.38 7.25 -7.70
C ASN A 92 6.74 6.64 -6.45
N LEU A 93 5.47 6.96 -6.15
CA LEU A 93 4.74 6.42 -5.00
C LEU A 93 3.76 5.33 -5.41
N PHE A 94 3.86 4.17 -4.76
CA PHE A 94 3.03 2.99 -4.92
C PHE A 94 2.37 2.65 -3.58
N HIS A 95 1.07 2.89 -3.47
CA HIS A 95 0.28 2.67 -2.28
C HIS A 95 -0.48 1.35 -2.42
N LEU A 96 0.00 0.28 -1.79
CA LEU A 96 -0.62 -1.03 -1.78
C LEU A 96 -1.45 -1.19 -0.51
N LEU A 97 -2.73 -1.43 -0.68
CA LEU A 97 -3.69 -1.63 0.39
C LEU A 97 -4.03 -3.11 0.52
N MET A 98 -3.76 -3.66 1.70
CA MET A 98 -4.19 -5.00 2.08
C MET A 98 -5.58 -4.90 2.70
N GLU A 99 -6.57 -5.58 2.07
CA GLU A 99 -7.96 -5.54 2.52
C GLU A 99 -8.29 -6.79 3.33
N ASP A 100 -8.44 -6.66 4.64
CA ASP A 100 -8.88 -7.73 5.54
C ASP A 100 -10.22 -7.45 6.22
N GLY A 101 -10.73 -6.24 6.07
CA GLY A 101 -12.03 -5.81 6.57
C GLY A 101 -12.07 -5.52 8.06
N ILE A 102 -10.92 -5.34 8.72
CA ILE A 102 -10.88 -5.13 10.17
C ILE A 102 -9.99 -3.97 10.59
N TYR A 103 -10.27 -3.44 11.76
CA TYR A 103 -9.34 -2.58 12.50
C TYR A 103 -8.43 -3.45 13.37
N ALA A 104 -7.31 -3.91 12.85
CA ALA A 104 -6.37 -4.77 13.58
C ALA A 104 -5.90 -4.13 14.89
N TYR A 105 -5.56 -2.83 14.88
CA TYR A 105 -5.14 -2.08 16.07
C TYR A 105 -6.23 -1.92 17.14
N LYS A 106 -7.50 -2.22 16.81
CA LYS A 106 -8.63 -2.25 17.76
C LYS A 106 -9.03 -3.67 18.16
N GLY A 107 -8.16 -4.64 17.97
CA GLY A 107 -8.44 -6.04 18.30
C GLY A 107 -9.31 -6.76 17.28
N GLY A 108 -9.24 -6.36 16.00
CA GLY A 108 -9.93 -7.05 14.90
C GLY A 108 -11.41 -6.70 14.76
N VAL A 109 -11.83 -5.53 15.21
CA VAL A 109 -13.22 -5.06 15.02
C VAL A 109 -13.45 -4.79 13.52
N PRO A 110 -14.58 -5.26 12.93
CA PRO A 110 -14.90 -5.01 11.55
C PRO A 110 -14.93 -3.52 11.20
N ILE A 111 -14.42 -3.17 10.01
CA ILE A 111 -14.57 -1.82 9.48
C ILE A 111 -16.04 -1.54 9.14
N PRO A 112 -16.48 -0.27 9.15
CA PRO A 112 -17.86 0.05 8.81
C PRO A 112 -18.14 -0.27 7.34
N ASN A 113 -19.37 -0.71 7.07
CA ASN A 113 -19.86 -0.96 5.71
C ASN A 113 -19.02 -1.97 4.90
N ILE A 114 -18.44 -2.96 5.60
CA ILE A 114 -17.64 -4.03 4.99
C ILE A 114 -18.38 -4.68 3.81
N GLY A 115 -17.64 -5.01 2.76
CA GLY A 115 -18.19 -5.62 1.54
C GLY A 115 -18.96 -4.67 0.62
N LYS A 116 -19.10 -3.39 0.98
CA LYS A 116 -19.72 -2.34 0.13
C LYS A 116 -18.79 -1.16 -0.13
N LEU A 117 -17.69 -1.06 0.60
CA LEU A 117 -16.67 -0.06 0.33
C LEU A 117 -15.85 -0.47 -0.90
N SER A 118 -15.43 0.51 -1.66
CA SER A 118 -14.42 0.35 -2.71
C SER A 118 -13.32 1.37 -2.49
N PHE A 119 -12.22 0.94 -1.95
CA PHE A 119 -11.04 1.78 -1.73
C PHE A 119 -10.43 2.23 -3.06
N ALA A 120 -10.47 1.38 -4.07
CA ALA A 120 -10.06 1.73 -5.42
C ALA A 120 -10.88 2.90 -5.98
N ASN A 121 -12.20 2.91 -5.81
CA ASN A 121 -13.03 4.04 -6.25
C ASN A 121 -12.77 5.31 -5.43
N MET A 122 -12.45 5.16 -4.15
CA MET A 122 -12.03 6.31 -3.31
C MET A 122 -10.71 6.90 -3.83
N ALA A 123 -9.73 6.07 -4.18
CA ALA A 123 -8.46 6.51 -4.76
C ALA A 123 -8.66 7.16 -6.13
N ARG A 124 -9.50 6.57 -7.01
CA ARG A 124 -9.88 7.18 -8.30
C ARG A 124 -10.55 8.54 -8.09
N GLY A 125 -11.50 8.62 -7.17
CA GLY A 125 -12.20 9.87 -6.83
C GLY A 125 -11.30 10.93 -6.21
N ALA A 126 -10.24 10.53 -5.49
CA ALA A 126 -9.23 11.43 -4.97
C ALA A 126 -8.25 11.94 -6.04
N GLY A 127 -8.13 11.26 -7.18
CA GLY A 127 -7.28 11.65 -8.30
C GLY A 127 -5.98 10.87 -8.47
N TYR A 128 -5.90 9.64 -7.94
CA TYR A 128 -4.77 8.76 -8.26
C TYR A 128 -4.72 8.46 -9.76
N THR A 129 -3.53 8.50 -10.33
CA THR A 129 -3.32 8.35 -11.78
C THR A 129 -3.55 6.91 -12.23
N SER A 130 -3.06 5.95 -11.47
CA SER A 130 -3.18 4.52 -11.76
C SER A 130 -3.81 3.79 -10.57
N VAL A 131 -4.86 3.02 -10.81
CA VAL A 131 -5.56 2.26 -9.75
C VAL A 131 -5.85 0.86 -10.24
N PHE A 132 -5.36 -0.12 -9.48
CA PHE A 132 -5.50 -1.55 -9.73
C PHE A 132 -6.23 -2.25 -8.59
N GLU A 133 -6.94 -3.32 -8.91
CA GLU A 133 -7.64 -4.18 -7.94
C GLU A 133 -7.39 -5.64 -8.33
N PHE A 134 -6.98 -6.46 -7.38
CA PHE A 134 -6.72 -7.88 -7.58
C PHE A 134 -7.47 -8.71 -6.54
N GLU A 135 -8.23 -9.69 -6.98
CA GLU A 135 -8.94 -10.61 -6.11
C GLU A 135 -8.16 -11.91 -5.83
N ASP A 136 -7.25 -12.24 -6.73
CA ASP A 136 -6.43 -13.44 -6.62
C ASP A 136 -4.95 -13.19 -6.93
N LEU A 137 -4.12 -14.10 -6.40
CA LEU A 137 -2.66 -14.00 -6.47
C LEU A 137 -2.12 -14.19 -7.90
N GLU A 138 -2.79 -14.99 -8.73
CA GLU A 138 -2.34 -15.29 -10.08
C GLU A 138 -2.44 -14.05 -10.96
N ASP A 139 -3.57 -13.36 -10.91
CA ASP A 139 -3.77 -12.10 -11.63
C ASP A 139 -2.78 -11.02 -11.17
N PHE A 140 -2.53 -10.93 -9.86
CA PHE A 140 -1.51 -10.02 -9.35
C PHE A 140 -0.12 -10.41 -9.84
N ALA A 141 0.22 -11.70 -9.85
CA ALA A 141 1.51 -12.18 -10.32
C ALA A 141 1.78 -11.87 -11.81
N LEU A 142 0.75 -11.93 -12.63
CA LEU A 142 0.85 -11.61 -14.05
C LEU A 142 1.05 -10.12 -14.32
N GLN A 143 0.61 -9.26 -13.42
CA GLN A 143 0.57 -7.80 -13.65
C GLN A 143 1.47 -6.99 -12.72
N VAL A 144 2.08 -7.58 -11.68
CA VAL A 144 2.88 -6.86 -10.67
C VAL A 144 4.00 -6.02 -11.28
N GLU A 145 4.64 -6.50 -12.34
CA GLU A 145 5.70 -5.73 -13.01
C GLU A 145 5.14 -4.51 -13.74
N GLU A 146 3.98 -4.63 -14.40
CA GLU A 146 3.28 -3.52 -15.01
C GLU A 146 2.85 -2.50 -13.95
N VAL A 147 2.24 -2.97 -12.85
CA VAL A 147 1.83 -2.13 -11.72
C VAL A 147 2.99 -1.31 -11.18
N LEU A 148 4.15 -1.94 -10.93
CA LEU A 148 5.32 -1.26 -10.39
C LEU A 148 6.05 -0.37 -11.41
N ASN A 149 5.61 -0.33 -12.67
CA ASN A 149 6.10 0.58 -13.70
C ASN A 149 5.03 1.56 -14.20
N ALA A 150 3.81 1.50 -13.65
CA ALA A 150 2.75 2.43 -13.98
C ALA A 150 3.08 3.86 -13.51
N PRO A 151 2.55 4.90 -14.19
CA PRO A 151 2.74 6.28 -13.76
C PRO A 151 2.04 6.52 -12.41
N GLY A 152 2.77 7.12 -11.48
CA GLY A 152 2.28 7.43 -10.13
C GLY A 152 1.45 8.71 -10.04
N PRO A 153 0.77 8.90 -8.90
CA PRO A 153 0.66 7.95 -7.81
C PRO A 153 -0.15 6.70 -8.19
N VAL A 154 0.34 5.54 -7.77
CA VAL A 154 -0.32 4.25 -8.01
C VAL A 154 -1.02 3.80 -6.74
N PHE A 155 -2.25 3.29 -6.88
CA PHE A 155 -3.00 2.65 -5.80
C PHE A 155 -3.34 1.22 -6.20
N VAL A 156 -3.17 0.28 -5.28
CA VAL A 156 -3.42 -1.14 -5.51
C VAL A 156 -4.21 -1.71 -4.34
N CYS A 157 -5.35 -2.34 -4.61
CA CYS A 157 -6.07 -3.18 -3.64
C CYS A 157 -5.68 -4.65 -3.83
N LEU A 158 -5.39 -5.35 -2.72
CA LEU A 158 -4.98 -6.77 -2.68
C LEU A 158 -5.80 -7.55 -1.65
#